data_601688a59454264dd1c240de4356ae88
#
_entry.id   601688a59454264dd1c240de4356ae88
#
_cell.length_a   1.000
_cell.length_b   1.000
_cell.length_c   1.000
_cell.angle_alpha   90.00
_cell.angle_beta   90.00
_cell.angle_gamma   90.00
#
_symmetry.space_group_name_H-M   'P 1'
#
loop_
_entity.id
_entity.type
_entity.pdbx_description
1 polymer ?
#
loop_
_entity_poly.entity_id
_entity_poly.type
_entity_poly.pdbx_seq_one_letter_code
_entity_poly.pdbx_strand_id
1 'polypeptide(L)'
;MRKAIYILMSVMLLGISTAPVAQASTRAERRLVTKGNKLYTERKFVEAESVYQEALRENPQSTSARYNLGLSQLRQVKNLKDSTPKTQKLIEGARQNFTEAARNVKQRPGIAAKANYNLGNMEFNMEQYQKAIDYYKQSLRIDPDDDNARRNLRIAQKKLQQQNQDKNQQNQNQDQQDKKDQQDQKNQQQQQPQQQEQKQQPQEQKINEQTAQRILQAMDSKENQTRARVNRAAKGEKSVGNGSARKRW
;
A
#
# COMPACT_ATOMS: atom_id res chain seq x y z
N MET A 1 -31.86 -5.89 -68.68
CA MET A 1 -32.33 -6.40 -67.37
C MET A 1 -31.17 -7.06 -66.66
N ARG A 2 -30.50 -6.31 -65.78
CA ARG A 2 -29.33 -6.80 -65.00
C ARG A 2 -29.79 -6.96 -63.55
N LYS A 3 -29.89 -8.21 -63.13
CA LYS A 3 -30.22 -8.55 -61.73
C LYS A 3 -28.95 -8.44 -60.89
N ALA A 4 -28.87 -7.47 -60.01
CA ALA A 4 -27.82 -7.34 -59.01
C ALA A 4 -28.15 -8.29 -57.84
N ILE A 5 -27.30 -9.28 -57.59
CA ILE A 5 -27.37 -10.17 -56.46
C ILE A 5 -26.56 -9.49 -55.32
N TYR A 6 -27.23 -9.02 -54.29
CA TYR A 6 -26.60 -8.57 -53.04
C TYR A 6 -26.31 -9.76 -52.16
N ILE A 7 -25.03 -10.17 -52.12
CA ILE A 7 -24.57 -11.14 -51.12
C ILE A 7 -24.39 -10.37 -49.80
N LEU A 8 -25.30 -10.55 -48.88
CA LEU A 8 -25.18 -10.10 -47.50
C LEU A 8 -24.18 -11.03 -46.79
N MET A 9 -22.94 -10.56 -46.70
CA MET A 9 -21.93 -11.19 -45.86
C MET A 9 -22.16 -10.71 -44.40
N SER A 10 -22.96 -11.48 -43.64
CA SER A 10 -23.08 -11.32 -42.19
C SER A 10 -21.80 -11.81 -41.53
N VAL A 11 -20.89 -10.87 -41.22
CA VAL A 11 -19.73 -11.15 -40.37
C VAL A 11 -20.26 -11.31 -38.94
N MET A 12 -20.42 -12.55 -38.53
CA MET A 12 -20.74 -12.95 -37.17
C MET A 12 -19.46 -12.73 -36.36
N LEU A 13 -19.30 -11.54 -35.75
CA LEU A 13 -18.31 -11.25 -34.75
C LEU A 13 -18.62 -12.08 -33.49
N LEU A 14 -18.11 -13.29 -33.45
CA LEU A 14 -17.98 -14.06 -32.21
C LEU A 14 -17.05 -13.27 -31.28
N GLY A 15 -17.63 -12.43 -30.42
CA GLY A 15 -16.95 -11.83 -29.31
C GLY A 15 -16.41 -12.93 -28.38
N ILE A 16 -15.17 -13.33 -28.62
CA ILE A 16 -14.45 -14.18 -27.66
C ILE A 16 -14.21 -13.32 -26.44
N SER A 17 -15.15 -13.38 -25.49
CA SER A 17 -14.96 -12.89 -24.13
C SER A 17 -13.83 -13.73 -23.52
N THR A 18 -12.60 -13.29 -23.68
CA THR A 18 -11.46 -13.84 -22.94
C THR A 18 -11.58 -13.39 -21.49
N ALA A 19 -12.43 -14.07 -20.73
CA ALA A 19 -12.34 -13.97 -19.28
C ALA A 19 -10.89 -14.30 -18.91
N PRO A 20 -10.23 -13.49 -18.04
CA PRO A 20 -8.87 -13.78 -17.64
C PRO A 20 -8.86 -15.13 -16.93
N VAL A 21 -8.39 -16.15 -17.62
CA VAL A 21 -8.15 -17.46 -17.02
C VAL A 21 -7.11 -17.21 -15.93
N ALA A 22 -7.51 -17.43 -14.67
CA ALA A 22 -6.59 -17.37 -13.55
C ALA A 22 -5.47 -18.39 -13.83
N GLN A 23 -4.31 -17.89 -14.26
CA GLN A 23 -3.19 -18.77 -14.58
C GLN A 23 -2.72 -19.46 -13.30
N ALA A 24 -2.81 -20.78 -13.29
CA ALA A 24 -2.30 -21.59 -12.18
C ALA A 24 -0.81 -21.29 -11.97
N SER A 25 -0.38 -21.22 -10.72
CA SER A 25 1.03 -20.99 -10.36
C SER A 25 1.93 -22.04 -11.03
N THR A 26 2.84 -21.61 -11.88
CA THR A 26 3.77 -22.50 -12.58
C THR A 26 4.86 -23.01 -11.64
N ARG A 27 5.51 -24.12 -12.00
CA ARG A 27 6.66 -24.64 -11.23
C ARG A 27 7.84 -23.65 -11.24
N ALA A 28 8.04 -22.98 -12.38
CA ALA A 28 9.08 -21.96 -12.56
C ALA A 28 8.82 -20.74 -11.63
N GLU A 29 7.60 -20.19 -11.68
CA GLU A 29 7.19 -19.08 -10.81
C GLU A 29 7.43 -19.41 -9.32
N ARG A 30 6.98 -20.59 -8.85
CA ARG A 30 7.16 -20.98 -7.44
C ARG A 30 8.62 -21.05 -7.04
N ARG A 31 9.51 -21.59 -7.90
CA ARG A 31 10.96 -21.61 -7.65
C ARG A 31 11.53 -20.19 -7.53
N LEU A 32 11.13 -19.29 -8.42
CA LEU A 32 11.58 -17.89 -8.41
C LEU A 32 11.08 -17.16 -7.16
N VAL A 33 9.81 -17.32 -6.78
CA VAL A 33 9.29 -16.75 -5.52
C VAL A 33 10.07 -17.27 -4.31
N THR A 34 10.38 -18.57 -4.25
CA THR A 34 11.18 -19.16 -3.18
C THR A 34 12.61 -18.60 -3.16
N LYS A 35 13.25 -18.46 -4.33
CA LYS A 35 14.57 -17.84 -4.46
C LYS A 35 14.56 -16.37 -3.99
N GLY A 36 13.56 -15.60 -4.43
CA GLY A 36 13.36 -14.23 -4.01
C GLY A 36 13.16 -14.09 -2.50
N ASN A 37 12.35 -15.00 -1.89
CA ASN A 37 12.15 -15.04 -0.44
C ASN A 37 13.46 -15.28 0.32
N LYS A 38 14.33 -16.16 -0.17
CA LYS A 38 15.65 -16.39 0.41
C LYS A 38 16.50 -15.13 0.37
N LEU A 39 16.58 -14.47 -0.79
CA LEU A 39 17.31 -13.20 -0.94
C LEU A 39 16.74 -12.10 -0.03
N TYR A 40 15.43 -12.02 0.08
CA TYR A 40 14.77 -11.08 0.99
C TYR A 40 15.15 -11.32 2.47
N THR A 41 15.19 -12.58 2.92
CA THR A 41 15.61 -12.93 4.29
C THR A 41 17.09 -12.65 4.53
N GLU A 42 17.93 -12.74 3.50
CA GLU A 42 19.33 -12.35 3.50
C GLU A 42 19.53 -10.82 3.40
N ARG A 43 18.47 -10.03 3.36
CA ARG A 43 18.47 -8.57 3.18
C ARG A 43 19.01 -8.09 1.84
N LYS A 44 19.14 -8.95 0.86
CA LYS A 44 19.52 -8.64 -0.52
C LYS A 44 18.29 -8.16 -1.31
N PHE A 45 17.79 -6.97 -0.95
CA PHE A 45 16.47 -6.52 -1.42
C PHE A 45 16.46 -6.16 -2.91
N VAL A 46 17.58 -5.69 -3.47
CA VAL A 46 17.70 -5.38 -4.91
C VAL A 46 17.67 -6.66 -5.73
N GLU A 47 18.41 -7.67 -5.30
CA GLU A 47 18.44 -8.98 -5.97
C GLU A 47 17.08 -9.70 -5.81
N ALA A 48 16.45 -9.59 -4.63
CA ALA A 48 15.11 -10.12 -4.39
C ALA A 48 14.10 -9.47 -5.34
N GLU A 49 14.14 -8.15 -5.51
CA GLU A 49 13.30 -7.42 -6.46
C GLU A 49 13.45 -7.97 -7.88
N SER A 50 14.68 -8.13 -8.37
CA SER A 50 14.94 -8.68 -9.71
C SER A 50 14.34 -10.06 -9.89
N VAL A 51 14.49 -10.94 -8.89
CA VAL A 51 13.96 -12.32 -8.95
C VAL A 51 12.43 -12.34 -8.88
N TYR A 52 11.79 -11.44 -8.12
CA TYR A 52 10.32 -11.34 -8.12
C TYR A 52 9.78 -10.76 -9.44
N GLN A 53 10.49 -9.83 -10.07
CA GLN A 53 10.15 -9.37 -11.42
C GLN A 53 10.25 -10.51 -12.45
N GLU A 54 11.24 -11.40 -12.30
CA GLU A 54 11.36 -12.59 -13.12
C GLU A 54 10.19 -13.57 -12.90
N ALA A 55 9.79 -13.77 -11.64
CA ALA A 55 8.60 -14.55 -11.31
C ALA A 55 7.31 -13.97 -11.94
N LEU A 56 7.22 -12.64 -12.04
CA LEU A 56 6.10 -11.97 -12.71
C LEU A 56 6.16 -12.06 -14.24
N ARG A 57 7.33 -12.25 -14.85
CA ARG A 57 7.43 -12.59 -16.29
C ARG A 57 6.90 -13.99 -16.56
N GLU A 58 7.19 -14.96 -15.67
CA GLU A 58 6.66 -16.33 -15.76
C GLU A 58 5.16 -16.42 -15.46
N ASN A 59 4.69 -15.65 -14.52
CA ASN A 59 3.27 -15.57 -14.15
C ASN A 59 2.88 -14.14 -13.76
N PRO A 60 2.37 -13.34 -14.71
CA PRO A 60 1.94 -11.96 -14.46
C PRO A 60 0.84 -11.83 -13.41
N GLN A 61 0.12 -12.89 -13.08
CA GLN A 61 -0.93 -12.91 -12.06
C GLN A 61 -0.46 -13.40 -10.69
N SER A 62 0.84 -13.63 -10.51
CA SER A 62 1.37 -14.10 -9.23
C SER A 62 1.20 -13.07 -8.12
N THR A 63 0.17 -13.27 -7.29
CA THR A 63 -0.10 -12.44 -6.12
C THR A 63 1.06 -12.45 -5.12
N SER A 64 1.70 -13.62 -4.97
CA SER A 64 2.85 -13.78 -4.07
C SER A 64 4.06 -12.98 -4.54
N ALA A 65 4.38 -13.07 -5.84
CA ALA A 65 5.49 -12.31 -6.41
C ALA A 65 5.25 -10.80 -6.31
N ARG A 66 4.04 -10.32 -6.65
CA ARG A 66 3.66 -8.90 -6.51
C ARG A 66 3.81 -8.39 -5.08
N TYR A 67 3.22 -9.11 -4.13
CA TYR A 67 3.29 -8.72 -2.73
C TYR A 67 4.74 -8.61 -2.23
N ASN A 68 5.56 -9.62 -2.52
CA ASN A 68 6.96 -9.67 -2.08
C ASN A 68 7.84 -8.66 -2.84
N LEU A 69 7.53 -8.36 -4.10
CA LEU A 69 8.15 -7.28 -4.86
C LEU A 69 7.91 -5.94 -4.17
N GLY A 70 6.67 -5.63 -3.82
CA GLY A 70 6.33 -4.42 -3.07
C GLY A 70 7.06 -4.32 -1.73
N LEU A 71 7.19 -5.44 -0.99
CA LEU A 71 7.98 -5.47 0.24
C LEU A 71 9.46 -5.17 -0.03
N SER A 72 10.05 -5.77 -1.08
CA SER A 72 11.47 -5.56 -1.42
C SER A 72 11.74 -4.11 -1.79
N GLN A 73 10.84 -3.48 -2.53
CA GLN A 73 10.94 -2.06 -2.91
C GLN A 73 10.90 -1.16 -1.68
N LEU A 74 9.98 -1.39 -0.75
CA LEU A 74 9.94 -0.60 0.49
C LEU A 74 11.18 -0.81 1.36
N ARG A 75 11.77 -2.02 1.38
CA ARG A 75 13.01 -2.26 2.12
C ARG A 75 14.22 -1.54 1.54
N GLN A 76 14.25 -1.35 0.22
CA GLN A 76 15.30 -0.57 -0.43
C GLN A 76 15.25 0.90 -0.05
N VAL A 77 14.05 1.47 0.08
CA VAL A 77 13.85 2.86 0.51
C VAL A 77 14.56 3.15 1.83
N LYS A 78 14.54 2.20 2.77
CA LYS A 78 15.22 2.35 4.07
C LYS A 78 16.74 2.55 3.96
N ASN A 79 17.34 1.99 2.92
CA ASN A 79 18.78 2.07 2.71
C ASN A 79 19.20 3.35 1.97
N LEU A 80 18.22 4.11 1.46
CA LEU A 80 18.44 5.39 0.78
C LEU A 80 18.25 6.51 1.80
N LYS A 81 19.30 7.29 2.04
CA LYS A 81 19.29 8.36 3.07
C LYS A 81 18.45 9.58 2.66
N ASP A 82 18.18 9.74 1.37
CA ASP A 82 17.57 10.94 0.82
C ASP A 82 16.27 10.66 0.05
N SER A 83 15.37 11.65 0.03
CA SER A 83 14.19 11.65 -0.83
C SER A 83 14.59 11.94 -2.27
N THR A 84 15.03 10.91 -2.98
CA THR A 84 15.46 10.99 -4.38
C THR A 84 14.34 10.55 -5.31
N PRO A 85 14.38 10.86 -6.62
CA PRO A 85 13.48 10.29 -7.61
C PRO A 85 13.45 8.76 -7.59
N LYS A 86 14.58 8.13 -7.24
CA LYS A 86 14.66 6.66 -7.06
C LYS A 86 13.80 6.20 -5.88
N THR A 87 13.85 6.90 -4.75
CA THR A 87 13.02 6.61 -3.56
C THR A 87 11.54 6.71 -3.89
N GLN A 88 11.14 7.78 -4.58
CA GLN A 88 9.76 7.99 -5.00
C GLN A 88 9.26 6.87 -5.93
N LYS A 89 10.09 6.47 -6.92
CA LYS A 89 9.79 5.36 -7.83
C LYS A 89 9.61 4.04 -7.09
N LEU A 90 10.42 3.75 -6.08
CA LEU A 90 10.30 2.54 -5.26
C LEU A 90 9.02 2.54 -4.42
N ILE A 91 8.67 3.66 -3.83
CA ILE A 91 7.42 3.80 -3.03
C ILE A 91 6.20 3.61 -3.93
N GLU A 92 6.18 4.24 -5.10
CA GLU A 92 5.08 4.12 -6.04
C GLU A 92 4.98 2.71 -6.61
N GLY A 93 6.11 2.08 -6.96
CA GLY A 93 6.15 0.68 -7.38
C GLY A 93 5.61 -0.26 -6.30
N ALA A 94 5.98 -0.04 -5.05
CA ALA A 94 5.45 -0.82 -3.93
C ALA A 94 3.93 -0.65 -3.76
N ARG A 95 3.43 0.59 -3.87
CA ARG A 95 2.01 0.92 -3.85
C ARG A 95 1.26 0.15 -4.92
N GLN A 96 1.71 0.24 -6.16
CA GLN A 96 1.10 -0.45 -7.29
C GLN A 96 1.09 -1.97 -7.08
N ASN A 97 2.19 -2.56 -6.65
CA ASN A 97 2.30 -3.98 -6.40
C ASN A 97 1.38 -4.46 -5.26
N PHE A 98 1.25 -3.71 -4.17
CA PHE A 98 0.27 -4.04 -3.12
C PHE A 98 -1.17 -3.88 -3.59
N THR A 99 -1.47 -2.86 -4.39
CA THR A 99 -2.81 -2.65 -4.95
C THR A 99 -3.23 -3.84 -5.81
N GLU A 100 -2.34 -4.31 -6.67
CA GLU A 100 -2.61 -5.50 -7.50
C GLU A 100 -2.71 -6.78 -6.65
N ALA A 101 -1.88 -6.94 -5.62
CA ALA A 101 -1.97 -8.08 -4.72
C ALA A 101 -3.27 -8.07 -3.89
N ALA A 102 -3.75 -6.89 -3.49
CA ALA A 102 -4.98 -6.73 -2.71
C ALA A 102 -6.25 -7.12 -3.50
N ARG A 103 -6.23 -7.05 -4.84
CA ARG A 103 -7.37 -7.44 -5.71
C ARG A 103 -7.67 -8.93 -5.69
N ASN A 104 -6.68 -9.76 -5.37
CA ASN A 104 -6.78 -11.22 -5.46
C ASN A 104 -7.35 -11.89 -4.19
N VAL A 105 -8.45 -11.34 -3.65
CA VAL A 105 -9.07 -11.84 -2.40
C VAL A 105 -9.52 -13.30 -2.53
N LYS A 106 -10.11 -13.68 -3.66
CA LYS A 106 -10.65 -15.04 -3.86
C LYS A 106 -9.58 -16.12 -3.88
N GLN A 107 -8.44 -15.87 -4.54
CA GLN A 107 -7.37 -16.87 -4.70
C GLN A 107 -6.36 -16.85 -3.57
N ARG A 108 -6.08 -15.68 -3.00
CA ARG A 108 -5.05 -15.49 -1.98
C ARG A 108 -5.51 -14.51 -0.89
N PRO A 109 -6.57 -14.85 -0.12
CA PRO A 109 -7.15 -13.93 0.88
C PRO A 109 -6.12 -13.43 1.89
N GLY A 110 -5.28 -14.29 2.45
CA GLY A 110 -4.26 -13.88 3.42
C GLY A 110 -3.19 -12.92 2.86
N ILE A 111 -2.85 -13.02 1.57
CA ILE A 111 -1.93 -12.05 0.94
C ILE A 111 -2.68 -10.75 0.66
N ALA A 112 -3.91 -10.82 0.19
CA ALA A 112 -4.73 -9.64 -0.06
C ALA A 112 -4.99 -8.83 1.22
N ALA A 113 -5.24 -9.50 2.35
CA ALA A 113 -5.35 -8.84 3.65
C ALA A 113 -4.05 -8.10 4.03
N LYS A 114 -2.90 -8.78 3.93
CA LYS A 114 -1.58 -8.18 4.19
C LYS A 114 -1.25 -7.02 3.25
N ALA A 115 -1.65 -7.10 1.99
CA ALA A 115 -1.47 -6.03 1.02
C ALA A 115 -2.29 -4.79 1.40
N ASN A 116 -3.57 -4.96 1.75
CA ASN A 116 -4.40 -3.89 2.26
C ASN A 116 -3.83 -3.28 3.55
N TYR A 117 -3.34 -4.11 4.48
CA TYR A 117 -2.67 -3.61 5.67
C TYR A 117 -1.45 -2.73 5.33
N ASN A 118 -0.61 -3.14 4.38
CA ASN A 118 0.56 -2.36 3.98
C ASN A 118 0.18 -1.07 3.25
N LEU A 119 -0.86 -1.09 2.40
CA LEU A 119 -1.43 0.13 1.81
C LEU A 119 -1.93 1.07 2.92
N GLY A 120 -2.64 0.56 3.91
CA GLY A 120 -3.06 1.34 5.08
C GLY A 120 -1.88 1.98 5.81
N ASN A 121 -0.78 1.24 6.02
CA ASN A 121 0.43 1.80 6.62
C ASN A 121 1.06 2.89 5.74
N MET A 122 1.08 2.72 4.43
CA MET A 122 1.58 3.75 3.51
C MET A 122 0.74 5.02 3.59
N GLU A 123 -0.58 4.91 3.53
CA GLU A 123 -1.47 6.08 3.64
C GLU A 123 -1.38 6.75 5.02
N PHE A 124 -1.28 5.94 6.09
CA PHE A 124 -1.11 6.47 7.44
C PHE A 124 0.15 7.33 7.58
N ASN A 125 1.25 6.86 7.01
CA ASN A 125 2.53 7.57 7.05
C ASN A 125 2.56 8.83 6.17
N MET A 126 1.65 8.93 5.21
CA MET A 126 1.39 10.12 4.39
C MET A 126 0.33 11.04 5.02
N GLU A 127 -0.09 10.75 6.26
CA GLU A 127 -1.12 11.48 6.99
C GLU A 127 -2.50 11.47 6.30
N GLN A 128 -2.68 10.57 5.33
CA GLN A 128 -3.96 10.32 4.66
C GLN A 128 -4.82 9.37 5.52
N TYR A 129 -5.15 9.82 6.73
CA TYR A 129 -5.73 8.95 7.75
C TYR A 129 -7.06 8.33 7.33
N GLN A 130 -7.90 9.03 6.57
CA GLN A 130 -9.14 8.45 6.06
C GLN A 130 -8.88 7.26 5.12
N LYS A 131 -7.94 7.40 4.18
CA LYS A 131 -7.56 6.30 3.29
C LYS A 131 -6.92 5.13 4.05
N ALA A 132 -6.10 5.44 5.06
CA ALA A 132 -5.52 4.42 5.92
C ALA A 132 -6.60 3.60 6.65
N ILE A 133 -7.62 4.26 7.19
CA ILE A 133 -8.79 3.64 7.82
C ILE A 133 -9.49 2.68 6.84
N ASP A 134 -9.70 3.11 5.60
CA ASP A 134 -10.41 2.32 4.59
C ASP A 134 -9.62 1.05 4.23
N TYR A 135 -8.31 1.16 4.06
CA TYR A 135 -7.44 0.01 3.82
C TYR A 135 -7.35 -0.94 5.02
N TYR A 136 -7.26 -0.44 6.26
CA TYR A 136 -7.27 -1.31 7.43
C TYR A 136 -8.61 -2.03 7.60
N LYS A 137 -9.74 -1.36 7.32
CA LYS A 137 -11.05 -2.00 7.29
C LYS A 137 -11.13 -3.09 6.22
N GLN A 138 -10.55 -2.86 5.04
CA GLN A 138 -10.49 -3.88 3.98
C GLN A 138 -9.64 -5.07 4.41
N SER A 139 -8.48 -4.84 5.05
CA SER A 139 -7.65 -5.90 5.62
C SER A 139 -8.43 -6.74 6.64
N LEU A 140 -9.10 -6.09 7.59
CA LEU A 140 -9.89 -6.75 8.65
C LEU A 140 -11.15 -7.45 8.14
N ARG A 141 -11.71 -7.01 7.03
CA ARG A 141 -12.83 -7.71 6.38
C ARG A 141 -12.41 -9.07 5.83
N ILE A 142 -11.14 -9.20 5.44
CA ILE A 142 -10.57 -10.44 4.88
C ILE A 142 -9.95 -11.29 6.00
N ASP A 143 -9.26 -10.68 6.95
CA ASP A 143 -8.60 -11.29 8.10
C ASP A 143 -9.05 -10.56 9.38
N PRO A 144 -10.17 -10.96 9.98
CA PRO A 144 -10.72 -10.31 11.17
C PRO A 144 -9.82 -10.43 12.41
N ASP A 145 -8.91 -11.39 12.43
CA ASP A 145 -8.05 -11.69 13.59
C ASP A 145 -6.71 -10.94 13.57
N ASP A 146 -6.45 -10.08 12.56
CA ASP A 146 -5.23 -9.25 12.53
C ASP A 146 -5.29 -8.14 13.59
N ASP A 147 -4.72 -8.42 14.79
CA ASP A 147 -4.61 -7.45 15.88
C ASP A 147 -3.81 -6.19 15.50
N ASN A 148 -2.86 -6.29 14.58
CA ASN A 148 -2.08 -5.14 14.13
C ASN A 148 -2.94 -4.21 13.26
N ALA A 149 -3.72 -4.77 12.35
CA ALA A 149 -4.65 -3.98 11.55
C ALA A 149 -5.70 -3.31 12.43
N ARG A 150 -6.22 -4.01 13.45
CA ARG A 150 -7.18 -3.50 14.42
C ARG A 150 -6.61 -2.37 15.26
N ARG A 151 -5.36 -2.51 15.71
CA ARG A 151 -4.64 -1.46 16.46
C ARG A 151 -4.39 -0.24 15.59
N ASN A 152 -3.86 -0.44 14.37
CA ASN A 152 -3.54 0.65 13.46
C ASN A 152 -4.80 1.38 13.00
N LEU A 153 -5.91 0.68 12.81
CA LEU A 153 -7.21 1.29 12.54
C LEU A 153 -7.61 2.27 13.64
N ARG A 154 -7.54 1.86 14.91
CA ARG A 154 -7.85 2.74 16.05
C ARG A 154 -6.93 3.97 16.11
N ILE A 155 -5.64 3.76 15.85
CA ILE A 155 -4.67 4.86 15.84
C ILE A 155 -4.99 5.84 14.70
N ALA A 156 -5.31 5.34 13.50
CA ALA A 156 -5.66 6.16 12.35
C ALA A 156 -6.95 6.97 12.61
N GLN A 157 -7.96 6.36 13.22
CA GLN A 157 -9.20 7.04 13.62
C GLN A 157 -8.92 8.20 14.60
N LYS A 158 -8.09 7.95 15.63
CA LYS A 158 -7.69 8.98 16.57
C LYS A 158 -6.93 10.12 15.89
N LYS A 159 -6.02 9.80 14.97
CA LYS A 159 -5.25 10.80 14.22
C LYS A 159 -6.14 11.63 13.29
N LEU A 160 -7.11 11.02 12.64
CA LEU A 160 -8.09 11.74 11.82
C LEU A 160 -8.91 12.70 12.67
N GLN A 161 -9.36 12.27 13.85
CA GLN A 161 -10.09 13.13 14.78
C GLN A 161 -9.26 14.33 15.22
N GLN A 162 -7.98 14.13 15.58
CA GLN A 162 -7.05 15.20 15.90
C GLN A 162 -6.88 16.17 14.71
N GLN A 163 -6.62 15.65 13.53
CA GLN A 163 -6.45 16.47 12.32
C GLN A 163 -7.69 17.34 12.03
N ASN A 164 -8.89 16.81 12.26
CA ASN A 164 -10.13 17.58 12.08
C ASN A 164 -10.30 18.65 13.16
N GLN A 165 -9.92 18.37 14.40
CA GLN A 165 -9.97 19.36 15.48
C GLN A 165 -8.98 20.50 15.22
N ASP A 166 -7.76 20.19 14.81
CA ASP A 166 -6.73 21.18 14.49
C ASP A 166 -7.17 22.10 13.33
N LYS A 167 -7.77 21.52 12.28
CA LYS A 167 -8.33 22.29 11.16
C LYS A 167 -9.46 23.23 11.62
N ASN A 168 -10.36 22.73 12.48
CA ASN A 168 -11.45 23.57 12.99
C ASN A 168 -10.93 24.73 13.84
N GLN A 169 -9.90 24.49 14.66
CA GLN A 169 -9.28 25.56 15.45
C GLN A 169 -8.58 26.59 14.56
N GLN A 170 -7.87 26.15 13.52
CA GLN A 170 -7.24 27.06 12.54
C GLN A 170 -8.28 27.92 11.82
N ASN A 171 -9.39 27.32 11.36
CA ASN A 171 -10.46 28.04 10.69
C ASN A 171 -11.11 29.08 11.64
N GLN A 172 -11.37 28.70 12.90
CA GLN A 172 -11.92 29.63 13.89
C GLN A 172 -10.98 30.81 14.18
N ASN A 173 -9.68 30.56 14.26
CA ASN A 173 -8.69 31.60 14.46
C ASN A 173 -8.60 32.55 13.25
N GLN A 174 -8.68 31.96 12.03
CA GLN A 174 -8.67 32.72 10.78
C GLN A 174 -9.93 33.58 10.64
N ASP A 175 -11.11 33.02 10.94
CA ASP A 175 -12.37 33.77 10.95
C ASP A 175 -12.36 34.94 11.97
N GLN A 176 -11.70 34.76 13.13
CA GLN A 176 -11.54 35.82 14.10
C GLN A 176 -10.56 36.90 13.62
N GLN A 177 -9.51 36.52 12.95
CA GLN A 177 -8.53 37.45 12.38
C GLN A 177 -9.12 38.21 11.20
N ASP A 178 -9.83 37.53 10.27
CA ASP A 178 -10.53 38.18 9.17
C ASP A 178 -11.60 39.18 9.64
N LYS A 179 -12.33 38.86 10.73
CA LYS A 179 -13.29 39.80 11.35
C LYS A 179 -12.59 41.02 11.95
N LYS A 180 -11.41 40.81 12.56
CA LYS A 180 -10.62 41.90 13.13
C LYS A 180 -10.04 42.79 12.04
N ASP A 181 -9.51 42.20 10.98
CA ASP A 181 -8.96 42.92 9.82
C ASP A 181 -10.05 43.64 9.04
N GLN A 182 -11.29 43.09 8.95
CA GLN A 182 -12.44 43.78 8.38
C GLN A 182 -12.91 44.96 9.27
N GLN A 183 -12.78 44.85 10.57
CA GLN A 183 -13.11 45.91 11.49
C GLN A 183 -12.07 47.04 11.47
N ASP A 184 -10.79 46.66 11.34
CA ASP A 184 -9.68 47.60 11.17
C ASP A 184 -9.70 48.29 9.78
N GLN A 185 -10.08 47.54 8.72
CA GLN A 185 -10.28 48.11 7.37
C GLN A 185 -11.49 49.05 7.31
N LYS A 186 -12.60 48.75 8.01
CA LYS A 186 -13.72 49.72 8.14
C LYS A 186 -13.32 50.99 8.85
N ASN A 187 -12.39 50.90 9.78
CA ASN A 187 -11.82 52.07 10.47
C ASN A 187 -10.77 52.80 9.61
N GLN A 188 -10.15 52.14 8.64
CA GLN A 188 -9.17 52.72 7.70
C GLN A 188 -9.78 53.13 6.35
N GLN A 189 -10.98 52.69 5.99
CA GLN A 189 -11.68 53.06 4.76
C GLN A 189 -12.18 54.49 4.69
N GLN A 190 -11.77 55.34 5.64
CA GLN A 190 -11.76 56.78 5.40
C GLN A 190 -10.52 57.28 4.66
N GLN A 191 -9.56 56.41 4.30
CA GLN A 191 -8.40 56.77 3.46
C GLN A 191 -8.04 55.60 2.52
N GLN A 192 -8.32 55.74 1.26
CA GLN A 192 -8.12 55.03 -0.05
C GLN A 192 -6.85 54.23 -0.26
N PRO A 193 -6.64 53.62 -1.52
CA PRO A 193 -7.24 52.43 -2.18
C PRO A 193 -6.24 51.40 -2.80
N GLN A 194 -6.78 50.18 -3.13
CA GLN A 194 -6.51 49.26 -4.26
C GLN A 194 -5.18 48.48 -4.46
N GLN A 195 -5.40 47.19 -4.78
CA GLN A 195 -4.77 46.21 -5.70
C GLN A 195 -4.06 45.05 -5.00
N GLN A 196 -4.12 43.78 -5.35
CA GLN A 196 -4.49 42.93 -6.48
C GLN A 196 -4.51 41.41 -6.04
N GLU A 197 -5.32 40.60 -6.72
CA GLU A 197 -5.44 39.15 -6.57
C GLU A 197 -4.24 38.38 -7.14
N GLN A 198 -3.89 37.25 -6.51
CA GLN A 198 -3.19 36.17 -7.19
C GLN A 198 -3.67 34.78 -6.78
N LYS A 199 -3.92 33.95 -7.78
CA LYS A 199 -4.48 32.60 -7.80
C LYS A 199 -3.54 31.57 -7.18
N GLN A 200 -4.11 30.63 -6.39
CA GLN A 200 -3.39 29.42 -5.94
C GLN A 200 -3.72 28.23 -6.84
N GLN A 201 -2.67 27.58 -7.34
CA GLN A 201 -2.74 26.28 -8.01
C GLN A 201 -2.60 25.13 -6.99
N PRO A 202 -3.18 23.93 -7.24
CA PRO A 202 -3.03 22.78 -6.35
C PRO A 202 -1.61 22.22 -6.43
N GLN A 203 -0.93 22.10 -5.30
CA GLN A 203 0.37 21.43 -5.21
C GLN A 203 0.20 19.91 -5.15
N GLU A 204 0.84 19.20 -6.08
CA GLU A 204 1.11 17.76 -5.95
C GLU A 204 1.96 17.51 -4.70
N GLN A 205 1.42 16.68 -3.78
CA GLN A 205 2.13 16.32 -2.55
C GLN A 205 3.31 15.41 -2.88
N LYS A 206 4.50 15.98 -2.99
CA LYS A 206 5.76 15.22 -3.05
C LYS A 206 5.98 14.51 -1.72
N ILE A 207 6.24 13.21 -1.79
CA ILE A 207 6.62 12.42 -0.61
C ILE A 207 7.95 12.96 -0.08
N ASN A 208 7.94 13.54 1.11
CA ASN A 208 9.15 14.07 1.74
C ASN A 208 9.90 12.97 2.53
N GLU A 209 11.12 13.28 2.94
CA GLU A 209 12.00 12.36 3.67
C GLU A 209 11.39 11.84 4.98
N GLN A 210 10.70 12.69 5.74
CA GLN A 210 10.00 12.28 6.96
C GLN A 210 8.92 11.24 6.69
N THR A 211 8.20 11.39 5.58
CA THR A 211 7.17 10.43 5.17
C THR A 211 7.80 9.09 4.80
N ALA A 212 8.92 9.10 4.06
CA ALA A 212 9.67 7.90 3.74
C ALA A 212 10.19 7.19 5.01
N GLN A 213 10.74 7.93 5.97
CA GLN A 213 11.22 7.39 7.25
C GLN A 213 10.08 6.79 8.09
N ARG A 214 8.91 7.44 8.17
CA ARG A 214 7.74 6.92 8.89
C ARG A 214 7.22 5.60 8.29
N ILE A 215 7.18 5.50 6.96
CA ILE A 215 6.82 4.26 6.26
C ILE A 215 7.75 3.11 6.67
N LEU A 216 9.04 3.38 6.72
CA LEU A 216 10.05 2.40 7.09
C LEU A 216 9.94 1.94 8.54
N GLN A 217 9.76 2.86 9.48
CA GLN A 217 9.67 2.57 10.90
C GLN A 217 8.44 1.69 11.23
N ALA A 218 7.31 1.95 10.57
CA ALA A 218 6.11 1.13 10.71
C ALA A 218 6.33 -0.31 10.18
N MET A 219 7.11 -0.47 9.10
CA MET A 219 7.41 -1.78 8.53
C MET A 219 8.41 -2.58 9.39
N ASP A 220 9.43 -1.93 9.97
CA ASP A 220 10.38 -2.58 10.88
C ASP A 220 9.72 -3.16 12.12
N SER A 221 8.79 -2.41 12.70
CA SER A 221 8.02 -2.86 13.86
C SER A 221 7.28 -4.18 13.57
N LYS A 222 6.67 -4.29 12.38
CA LYS A 222 5.94 -5.51 11.99
C LYS A 222 6.86 -6.67 11.66
N GLU A 223 8.00 -6.41 11.01
CA GLU A 223 8.97 -7.47 10.73
C GLU A 223 9.52 -8.09 12.02
N ASN A 224 9.88 -7.26 13.00
CA ASN A 224 10.35 -7.73 14.29
C ASN A 224 9.30 -8.57 15.03
N GLN A 225 8.02 -8.18 14.96
CA GLN A 225 6.93 -8.97 15.52
C GLN A 225 6.74 -10.31 14.78
N THR A 226 6.84 -10.30 13.45
CA THR A 226 6.72 -11.52 12.65
C THR A 226 7.90 -12.46 12.90
N ARG A 227 9.12 -11.94 12.98
CA ARG A 227 10.32 -12.73 13.35
C ARG A 227 10.19 -13.32 14.76
N ALA A 228 9.69 -12.55 15.72
CA ALA A 228 9.47 -13.03 17.07
C ALA A 228 8.42 -14.17 17.12
N ARG A 229 7.35 -14.07 16.32
CA ARG A 229 6.36 -15.17 16.20
C ARG A 229 6.95 -16.41 15.54
N VAL A 230 7.67 -16.26 14.44
CA VAL A 230 8.34 -17.38 13.73
C VAL A 230 9.36 -18.06 14.66
N ASN A 231 10.16 -17.29 15.38
CA ASN A 231 11.13 -17.82 16.30
C ASN A 231 10.49 -18.53 17.50
N ARG A 232 9.32 -18.07 17.99
CA ARG A 232 8.57 -18.76 19.04
C ARG A 232 7.97 -20.08 18.52
N ALA A 233 7.41 -20.06 17.30
CA ALA A 233 6.88 -21.27 16.67
C ALA A 233 7.99 -22.31 16.46
N ALA A 234 9.14 -21.91 15.93
CA ALA A 234 10.29 -22.79 15.72
C ALA A 234 10.89 -23.34 17.02
N LYS A 235 10.83 -22.57 18.12
CA LYS A 235 11.21 -23.06 19.45
C LYS A 235 10.17 -24.00 20.04
N GLY A 236 8.88 -23.77 19.81
CA GLY A 236 7.78 -24.64 20.24
C GLY A 236 7.84 -25.99 19.54
N GLU A 237 8.10 -26.06 18.26
CA GLU A 237 8.28 -27.34 17.54
C GLU A 237 9.50 -28.12 18.01
N LYS A 238 10.59 -27.44 18.36
CA LYS A 238 11.77 -28.11 18.94
C LYS A 238 11.51 -28.69 20.34
N SER A 239 10.59 -28.11 21.11
CA SER A 239 10.25 -28.62 22.45
C SER A 239 9.30 -29.82 22.41
N VAL A 240 8.47 -29.94 21.35
CA VAL A 240 7.56 -31.10 21.19
C VAL A 240 8.27 -32.32 20.59
N GLY A 241 9.35 -32.12 19.82
CA GLY A 241 10.12 -33.19 19.18
C GLY A 241 11.02 -33.99 20.14
N ASN A 242 11.27 -33.50 21.36
CA ASN A 242 12.22 -34.14 22.29
C ASN A 242 11.53 -34.89 23.45
N GLY A 243 10.19 -35.02 23.43
CA GLY A 243 9.40 -35.58 24.54
C GLY A 243 8.86 -37.00 24.36
N SER A 244 9.05 -37.66 23.20
CA SER A 244 8.40 -38.97 22.93
C SER A 244 9.34 -40.13 22.61
N ALA A 245 10.51 -40.14 23.22
CA ALA A 245 11.39 -41.30 23.15
C ALA A 245 11.76 -41.82 24.58
N ARG A 246 10.78 -42.31 25.33
CA ARG A 246 10.97 -43.26 26.44
C ARG A 246 9.63 -43.68 27.01
N LYS A 247 9.14 -44.84 26.58
CA LYS A 247 8.71 -45.98 27.43
C LYS A 247 8.15 -47.08 26.57
N ARG A 248 8.97 -48.05 26.26
CA ARG A 248 8.55 -49.42 26.07
C ARG A 248 8.67 -50.12 27.44
N TRP A 249 7.57 -50.63 27.85
CA TRP A 249 7.40 -51.92 28.57
C TRP A 249 6.08 -52.50 28.13
#